data_9d6daa187b651c93b83179486d4110b1
#
_entry.id   9d6daa187b651c93b83179486d4110b1
#
_cell.length_a   1.000
_cell.length_b   1.000
_cell.length_c   1.000
_cell.angle_alpha   90.00
_cell.angle_beta   90.00
_cell.angle_gamma   90.00
#
_symmetry.space_group_name_H-M   'P 1'
#
loop_
_entity.id
_entity.type
_entity.pdbx_description
1 polymer ?
#
loop_
_entity_poly.entity_id
_entity_poly.type
_entity_poly.pdbx_seq_one_letter_code
_entity_poly.pdbx_strand_id
1 'polypeptide(L)'
;KRFLIGGVMEDGKRLDTEAGTVQGGLISPVLANVYLHYTLDTWFDYVKKHEFKGEMYMVRYADDFVCLFQYENEAQRFYQLLIERLRKFGLEIAEDKSRILPFGRYKGTKESFDFLGFTHYNVTSHWGKYCVLHRTSRKKLKMKREAVKKWLWEHMHESIADTIEALNVKLTGHYRYYGIYGNYIGLIKYFVYV
;
A
#
# COMPACT_ATOMS: atom_id res chain seq x y z
N LYS A 1 -0.69 15.50 24.67
CA LYS A 1 0.67 15.50 25.28
C LYS A 1 0.99 14.14 25.92
N ARG A 2 0.14 13.55 26.78
CA ARG A 2 0.40 12.25 27.45
C ARG A 2 0.62 11.07 26.48
N PHE A 3 -0.11 10.99 25.39
CA PHE A 3 0.04 9.94 24.37
C PHE A 3 1.33 10.04 23.53
N LEU A 4 1.96 11.22 23.48
CA LEU A 4 3.21 11.44 22.76
C LEU A 4 4.44 11.14 23.65
N ILE A 5 4.26 11.14 24.97
CA ILE A 5 5.34 10.96 25.97
C ILE A 5 5.22 9.57 26.64
N GLY A 6 4.36 8.69 26.08
CA GLY A 6 3.98 7.43 26.73
C GLY A 6 5.10 6.42 26.96
N GLY A 7 6.25 6.52 26.24
CA GLY A 7 7.30 5.52 26.25
C GLY A 7 6.86 4.16 25.72
N VAL A 8 7.80 3.25 25.53
CA VAL A 8 7.56 1.85 25.14
C VAL A 8 7.84 0.96 26.32
N MET A 9 7.00 -0.04 26.56
CA MET A 9 7.29 -1.12 27.52
C MET A 9 7.93 -2.28 26.75
N GLU A 10 9.18 -2.57 27.01
CA GLU A 10 9.91 -3.71 26.45
C GLU A 10 10.52 -4.51 27.61
N ASP A 11 10.24 -5.80 27.68
CA ASP A 11 10.67 -6.70 28.76
C ASP A 11 10.37 -6.20 30.19
N GLY A 12 9.20 -5.53 30.35
CA GLY A 12 8.79 -4.99 31.66
C GLY A 12 9.52 -3.71 32.08
N LYS A 13 10.37 -3.14 31.24
CA LYS A 13 11.04 -1.85 31.47
C LYS A 13 10.44 -0.79 30.55
N ARG A 14 10.22 0.39 31.11
CA ARG A 14 9.79 1.56 30.34
C ARG A 14 11.01 2.22 29.69
N LEU A 15 10.97 2.31 28.37
CA LEU A 15 11.93 3.05 27.57
C LEU A 15 11.26 4.35 27.11
N ASP A 16 11.91 5.48 27.39
CA ASP A 16 11.46 6.78 26.89
C ASP A 16 11.83 6.92 25.41
N THR A 17 10.86 7.33 24.59
CA THR A 17 11.08 7.61 23.16
C THR A 17 11.51 9.06 22.99
N GLU A 18 12.71 9.28 22.47
CA GLU A 18 13.24 10.63 22.20
C GLU A 18 12.57 11.31 21.01
N ALA A 19 12.03 10.56 20.06
CA ALA A 19 11.35 11.10 18.88
C ALA A 19 10.23 10.17 18.37
N GLY A 20 9.20 10.79 17.76
CA GLY A 20 8.09 10.08 17.14
C GLY A 20 6.97 9.65 18.10
N THR A 21 6.13 8.74 17.65
CA THR A 21 5.06 8.12 18.46
C THR A 21 5.34 6.63 18.60
N VAL A 22 4.89 6.07 19.73
CA VAL A 22 5.06 4.63 20.02
C VAL A 22 4.45 3.78 18.91
N GLN A 23 5.23 2.87 18.34
CA GLN A 23 4.74 1.92 17.35
C GLN A 23 3.65 1.03 17.98
N GLY A 24 2.47 0.95 17.31
CA GLY A 24 1.31 0.23 17.84
C GLY A 24 0.39 1.05 18.76
N GLY A 25 0.72 2.33 19.03
CA GLY A 25 -0.18 3.21 19.77
C GLY A 25 -1.46 3.53 19.00
N LEU A 26 -2.63 3.52 19.66
CA LEU A 26 -3.95 3.75 19.02
C LEU A 26 -4.03 5.10 18.27
N ILE A 27 -3.36 6.12 18.75
CA ILE A 27 -3.37 7.48 18.16
C ILE A 27 -2.29 7.69 17.10
N SER A 28 -1.26 6.83 17.06
CA SER A 28 -0.10 6.98 16.17
C SER A 28 -0.50 7.07 14.68
N PRO A 29 -1.40 6.23 14.15
CA PRO A 29 -1.82 6.34 12.75
C PRO A 29 -2.55 7.65 12.43
N VAL A 30 -3.33 8.18 13.38
CA VAL A 30 -4.04 9.45 13.20
C VAL A 30 -3.03 10.61 13.16
N LEU A 31 -2.10 10.66 14.11
CA LEU A 31 -1.06 11.69 14.15
C LEU A 31 -0.15 11.63 12.93
N ALA A 32 0.25 10.43 12.50
CA ALA A 32 1.03 10.25 11.27
C ALA A 32 0.28 10.79 10.04
N ASN A 33 -1.03 10.50 9.92
CA ASN A 33 -1.84 11.03 8.82
C ASN A 33 -1.98 12.55 8.87
N VAL A 34 -2.17 13.14 10.05
CA VAL A 34 -2.19 14.61 10.21
C VAL A 34 -0.83 15.20 9.80
N TYR A 35 0.26 14.62 10.24
CA TYR A 35 1.60 15.08 9.90
C TYR A 35 1.88 15.01 8.40
N LEU A 36 1.54 13.88 7.76
CA LEU A 36 1.70 13.69 6.31
C LEU A 36 0.76 14.60 5.51
N HIS A 37 -0.43 14.92 6.02
CA HIS A 37 -1.32 15.86 5.37
C HIS A 37 -0.65 17.23 5.18
N TYR A 38 -0.05 17.78 6.22
CA TYR A 38 0.66 19.07 6.12
C TYR A 38 2.00 18.97 5.40
N THR A 39 2.72 17.87 5.58
CA THR A 39 4.04 17.70 4.99
C THR A 39 3.97 17.39 3.50
N LEU A 40 3.04 16.51 3.10
CA LEU A 40 2.98 15.94 1.77
C LEU A 40 1.74 16.41 0.98
N ASP A 41 0.50 16.23 1.50
CA ASP A 41 -0.70 16.43 0.71
C ASP A 41 -0.87 17.90 0.31
N THR A 42 -0.83 18.83 1.29
CA THR A 42 -0.96 20.27 1.02
C THR A 42 0.20 20.82 0.18
N TRP A 43 1.40 20.26 0.37
CA TRP A 43 2.55 20.63 -0.44
C TRP A 43 2.43 20.11 -1.88
N PHE A 44 1.94 18.88 -2.08
CA PHE A 44 1.66 18.34 -3.41
C PHE A 44 0.71 19.26 -4.20
N ASP A 45 -0.39 19.69 -3.56
CA ASP A 45 -1.34 20.60 -4.18
C ASP A 45 -0.73 21.97 -4.52
N TYR A 46 0.18 22.46 -3.68
CA TYR A 46 0.91 23.70 -3.94
C TYR A 46 1.84 23.56 -5.15
N VAL A 47 2.71 22.55 -5.18
CA VAL A 47 3.67 22.37 -6.30
C VAL A 47 2.96 22.04 -7.61
N LYS A 48 1.87 21.27 -7.55
CA LYS A 48 1.03 21.00 -8.72
C LYS A 48 0.56 22.28 -9.40
N LYS A 49 0.19 23.30 -8.63
CA LYS A 49 -0.35 24.56 -9.16
C LYS A 49 0.74 25.51 -9.66
N HIS A 50 1.93 25.49 -9.06
CA HIS A 50 2.93 26.55 -9.24
C HIS A 50 4.19 26.08 -9.96
N GLU A 51 4.52 24.78 -9.90
CA GLU A 51 5.81 24.25 -10.38
C GLU A 51 5.69 23.38 -11.63
N PHE A 52 4.51 22.85 -11.92
CA PHE A 52 4.30 21.86 -12.97
C PHE A 52 3.21 22.32 -13.95
N LYS A 53 3.37 21.93 -15.22
CA LYS A 53 2.45 22.28 -16.30
C LYS A 53 1.54 21.12 -16.68
N GLY A 54 2.04 19.88 -16.53
CA GLY A 54 1.31 18.65 -16.84
C GLY A 54 0.29 18.29 -15.77
N GLU A 55 -0.61 17.38 -16.13
CA GLU A 55 -1.52 16.81 -15.16
C GLU A 55 -0.77 15.95 -14.15
N MET A 56 -1.11 16.15 -12.88
CA MET A 56 -0.56 15.41 -11.74
C MET A 56 -1.67 14.96 -10.81
N TYR A 57 -1.54 13.73 -10.32
CA TYR A 57 -2.46 13.14 -9.35
C TYR A 57 -1.68 12.39 -8.30
N MET A 58 -2.18 12.36 -7.07
CA MET A 58 -1.61 11.59 -5.97
C MET A 58 -2.72 10.79 -5.29
N VAL A 59 -2.44 9.52 -5.01
CA VAL A 59 -3.26 8.66 -4.17
C VAL A 59 -2.39 8.19 -3.02
N ARG A 60 -2.77 8.52 -1.79
CA ARG A 60 -2.05 8.15 -0.57
C ARG A 60 -2.93 7.31 0.36
N TYR A 61 -2.34 6.29 0.93
CA TYR A 61 -2.90 5.50 2.01
C TYR A 61 -1.84 5.35 3.10
N ALA A 62 -2.03 6.03 4.21
CA ALA A 62 -1.02 6.19 5.27
C ALA A 62 0.32 6.73 4.72
N ASP A 63 1.39 5.97 4.83
CA ASP A 63 2.73 6.26 4.30
C ASP A 63 2.95 5.78 2.85
N ASP A 64 2.11 4.85 2.36
CA ASP A 64 2.17 4.39 0.97
C ASP A 64 1.45 5.38 0.04
N PHE A 65 2.10 5.79 -1.04
CA PHE A 65 1.46 6.66 -2.04
C PHE A 65 1.97 6.41 -3.46
N VAL A 66 1.13 6.77 -4.42
CA VAL A 66 1.42 6.73 -5.86
C VAL A 66 1.15 8.11 -6.43
N CYS A 67 2.13 8.67 -7.15
CA CYS A 67 1.98 9.90 -7.90
C CYS A 67 1.97 9.59 -9.40
N LEU A 68 1.05 10.21 -10.12
CA LEU A 68 0.88 10.08 -11.57
C LEU A 68 1.26 11.40 -12.21
N PHE A 69 2.03 11.36 -13.29
CA PHE A 69 2.50 12.53 -14.03
C PHE A 69 2.24 12.36 -15.52
N GLN A 70 1.88 13.45 -16.17
CA GLN A 70 1.75 13.47 -17.62
C GLN A 70 3.12 13.41 -18.30
N TYR A 71 4.14 14.06 -17.76
CA TYR A 71 5.47 14.15 -18.33
C TYR A 71 6.53 13.50 -17.44
N GLU A 72 7.44 12.77 -18.05
CA GLU A 72 8.50 12.04 -17.35
C GLU A 72 9.52 12.97 -16.66
N ASN A 73 9.90 14.06 -17.31
CA ASN A 73 10.80 15.06 -16.73
C ASN A 73 10.20 15.72 -15.47
N GLU A 74 8.88 15.88 -15.44
CA GLU A 74 8.18 16.39 -14.26
C GLU A 74 8.15 15.37 -13.13
N ALA A 75 7.98 14.08 -13.44
CA ALA A 75 8.08 13.01 -12.44
C ALA A 75 9.48 12.97 -11.79
N GLN A 76 10.53 13.10 -12.60
CA GLN A 76 11.92 13.14 -12.12
C GLN A 76 12.18 14.38 -11.25
N ARG A 77 11.74 15.56 -11.70
CA ARG A 77 11.85 16.81 -10.93
C ARG A 77 11.08 16.72 -9.62
N PHE A 78 9.86 16.21 -9.66
CA PHE A 78 9.04 16.03 -8.44
C PHE A 78 9.73 15.11 -7.43
N TYR A 79 10.35 14.02 -7.88
CA TYR A 79 11.05 13.09 -7.00
C TYR A 79 12.19 13.77 -6.23
N GLN A 80 12.96 14.65 -6.88
CA GLN A 80 14.00 15.43 -6.20
C GLN A 80 13.41 16.42 -5.18
N LEU A 81 12.39 17.17 -5.57
CA LEU A 81 11.70 18.11 -4.67
C LEU A 81 11.06 17.40 -3.47
N LEU A 82 10.55 16.18 -3.68
CA LEU A 82 9.97 15.36 -2.63
C LEU A 82 11.01 14.93 -1.60
N ILE A 83 12.19 14.48 -2.03
CA ILE A 83 13.30 14.12 -1.13
C ILE A 83 13.68 15.34 -0.26
N GLU A 84 13.87 16.50 -0.87
CA GLU A 84 14.20 17.74 -0.15
C GLU A 84 13.09 18.14 0.83
N ARG A 85 11.83 18.03 0.38
CA ARG A 85 10.67 18.34 1.23
C ARG A 85 10.61 17.46 2.46
N LEU A 86 10.67 16.14 2.28
CA LEU A 86 10.55 15.19 3.38
C LEU A 86 11.71 15.34 4.37
N ARG A 87 12.94 15.54 3.88
CA ARG A 87 14.11 15.79 4.72
C ARG A 87 13.94 17.01 5.63
N LYS A 88 13.32 18.10 5.16
CA LYS A 88 13.00 19.29 5.99
C LYS A 88 12.06 18.98 7.17
N PHE A 89 11.32 17.88 7.09
CA PHE A 89 10.40 17.44 8.13
C PHE A 89 10.91 16.18 8.87
N GLY A 90 12.20 15.86 8.74
CA GLY A 90 12.79 14.70 9.41
C GLY A 90 12.27 13.37 8.90
N LEU A 91 11.76 13.32 7.66
CA LEU A 91 11.29 12.11 7.00
C LEU A 91 12.24 11.72 5.85
N GLU A 92 12.32 10.43 5.58
CA GLU A 92 13.12 9.87 4.49
C GLU A 92 12.25 9.01 3.58
N ILE A 93 12.63 8.96 2.30
CA ILE A 93 12.02 8.04 1.33
C ILE A 93 12.74 6.70 1.45
N ALA A 94 11.97 5.62 1.45
CA ALA A 94 12.52 4.28 1.29
C ALA A 94 12.93 4.09 -0.19
N GLU A 95 14.18 4.40 -0.52
CA GLU A 95 14.69 4.38 -1.91
C GLU A 95 14.60 2.99 -2.54
N ASP A 96 14.76 1.93 -1.73
CA ASP A 96 14.61 0.52 -2.16
C ASP A 96 13.20 0.16 -2.62
N LYS A 97 12.19 0.94 -2.19
CA LYS A 97 10.77 0.73 -2.51
C LYS A 97 10.22 1.80 -3.46
N SER A 98 10.93 2.91 -3.62
CA SER A 98 10.48 4.05 -4.42
C SER A 98 11.10 4.00 -5.81
N ARG A 99 10.28 4.14 -6.84
CA ARG A 99 10.76 4.13 -8.23
C ARG A 99 9.86 4.94 -9.14
N ILE A 100 10.46 5.53 -10.15
CA ILE A 100 9.75 6.12 -11.29
C ILE A 100 9.67 5.05 -12.37
N LEU A 101 8.49 4.86 -12.93
CA LEU A 101 8.29 3.88 -14.00
C LEU A 101 7.38 4.45 -15.11
N PRO A 102 7.65 4.12 -16.38
CA PRO A 102 6.77 4.49 -17.47
C PRO A 102 5.51 3.63 -17.40
N PHE A 103 4.35 4.29 -17.21
CA PHE A 103 3.07 3.61 -17.06
C PHE A 103 1.99 4.40 -17.81
N GLY A 104 1.14 3.73 -18.58
CA GLY A 104 0.04 4.39 -19.28
C GLY A 104 -0.08 4.01 -20.75
N ARG A 105 -1.12 4.57 -21.39
CA ARG A 105 -1.59 4.21 -22.72
C ARG A 105 -0.52 4.35 -23.81
N TYR A 106 0.29 5.39 -23.75
CA TYR A 106 1.19 5.75 -24.85
C TYR A 106 2.62 5.20 -24.65
N LYS A 107 2.92 4.61 -23.52
CA LYS A 107 4.26 4.09 -23.23
C LYS A 107 4.48 2.64 -23.71
N GLY A 108 3.40 1.91 -24.03
CA GLY A 108 3.48 0.54 -24.59
C GLY A 108 4.23 -0.45 -23.70
N THR A 109 4.39 -0.16 -22.42
CA THR A 109 5.24 -0.91 -21.51
C THR A 109 4.49 -2.06 -20.86
N LYS A 110 5.24 -3.11 -20.54
CA LYS A 110 4.79 -4.22 -19.68
C LYS A 110 4.99 -3.93 -18.19
N GLU A 111 5.32 -2.69 -17.85
CA GLU A 111 5.58 -2.30 -16.48
C GLU A 111 4.32 -2.46 -15.61
N SER A 112 4.57 -2.82 -14.37
CA SER A 112 3.53 -3.00 -13.36
C SER A 112 4.07 -2.56 -12.00
N PHE A 113 3.18 -2.16 -11.11
CA PHE A 113 3.54 -1.81 -9.74
C PHE A 113 2.55 -2.38 -8.74
N ASP A 114 3.05 -2.64 -7.54
CA ASP A 114 2.23 -3.10 -6.42
C ASP A 114 1.80 -1.92 -5.57
N PHE A 115 0.49 -1.82 -5.30
CA PHE A 115 -0.08 -0.84 -4.39
C PHE A 115 -1.27 -1.45 -3.64
N LEU A 116 -1.33 -1.28 -2.33
CA LEU A 116 -2.39 -1.82 -1.46
C LEU A 116 -2.69 -3.31 -1.66
N GLY A 117 -1.65 -4.11 -1.90
CA GLY A 117 -1.79 -5.56 -2.08
C GLY A 117 -2.22 -6.02 -3.47
N PHE A 118 -2.37 -5.09 -4.39
CA PHE A 118 -2.67 -5.37 -5.80
C PHE A 118 -1.48 -5.02 -6.70
N THR A 119 -1.27 -5.80 -7.73
CA THR A 119 -0.40 -5.45 -8.85
C THR A 119 -1.25 -4.79 -9.94
N HIS A 120 -0.94 -3.53 -10.26
CA HIS A 120 -1.56 -2.75 -11.33
C HIS A 120 -0.75 -2.93 -12.62
N TYR A 121 -1.40 -3.16 -13.74
CA TYR A 121 -0.73 -3.41 -15.01
C TYR A 121 -1.56 -2.94 -16.21
N ASN A 122 -0.87 -2.57 -17.29
CA ASN A 122 -1.45 -2.10 -18.53
C ASN A 122 -1.98 -3.28 -19.37
N VAL A 123 -3.16 -3.13 -19.96
CA VAL A 123 -3.78 -4.11 -20.85
C VAL A 123 -4.45 -3.40 -22.02
N THR A 124 -4.44 -4.06 -23.16
CA THR A 124 -5.33 -3.72 -24.27
C THR A 124 -6.48 -4.73 -24.29
N SER A 125 -7.71 -4.25 -24.21
CA SER A 125 -8.90 -5.10 -24.26
C SER A 125 -9.05 -5.77 -25.62
N HIS A 126 -9.90 -6.77 -25.71
CA HIS A 126 -10.25 -7.44 -26.97
C HIS A 126 -10.72 -6.46 -28.07
N TRP A 127 -11.35 -5.34 -27.67
CA TRP A 127 -11.78 -4.28 -28.59
C TRP A 127 -10.71 -3.19 -28.85
N GLY A 128 -9.44 -3.45 -28.55
CA GLY A 128 -8.36 -2.51 -28.77
C GLY A 128 -8.33 -1.31 -27.80
N LYS A 129 -9.19 -1.30 -26.77
CA LYS A 129 -9.21 -0.21 -25.78
C LYS A 129 -8.16 -0.46 -24.71
N TYR A 130 -7.38 0.57 -24.41
CA TYR A 130 -6.48 0.58 -23.30
C TYR A 130 -7.25 0.56 -21.96
N CYS A 131 -6.78 -0.26 -21.01
CA CYS A 131 -7.27 -0.26 -19.64
C CYS A 131 -6.16 -0.66 -18.67
N VAL A 132 -6.33 -0.28 -17.42
CA VAL A 132 -5.51 -0.74 -16.30
C VAL A 132 -6.29 -1.79 -15.55
N LEU A 133 -5.71 -2.96 -15.40
CA LEU A 133 -6.27 -4.04 -14.59
C LEU A 133 -5.46 -4.23 -13.31
N HIS A 134 -6.08 -4.92 -12.37
CA HIS A 134 -5.47 -5.24 -11.09
C HIS A 134 -5.56 -6.75 -10.83
N ARG A 135 -4.57 -7.28 -10.16
CA ARG A 135 -4.57 -8.66 -9.66
C ARG A 135 -3.98 -8.66 -8.26
N THR A 136 -4.36 -9.61 -7.43
CA THR A 136 -3.69 -9.83 -6.13
C THR A 136 -2.18 -9.96 -6.34
N SER A 137 -1.37 -9.19 -5.63
CA SER A 137 0.08 -9.25 -5.79
C SER A 137 0.61 -10.62 -5.39
N ARG A 138 1.64 -11.09 -6.12
CA ARG A 138 2.22 -12.44 -5.89
C ARG A 138 2.67 -12.63 -4.44
N LYS A 139 3.30 -11.60 -3.88
CA LYS A 139 3.77 -11.58 -2.49
C LYS A 139 2.61 -11.78 -1.51
N LYS A 140 1.54 -11.01 -1.67
CA LYS A 140 0.36 -11.10 -0.78
C LYS A 140 -0.39 -12.43 -0.95
N LEU A 141 -0.52 -12.93 -2.18
CA LEU A 141 -1.15 -14.23 -2.42
C LEU A 141 -0.36 -15.36 -1.75
N LYS A 142 0.98 -15.36 -1.88
CA LYS A 142 1.86 -16.33 -1.22
C LYS A 142 1.70 -16.26 0.30
N MET A 143 1.83 -15.05 0.89
CA MET A 143 1.65 -14.87 2.35
C MET A 143 0.30 -15.38 2.86
N LYS A 144 -0.79 -15.09 2.12
CA LYS A 144 -2.13 -15.54 2.51
C LYS A 144 -2.27 -17.06 2.49
N ARG A 145 -1.70 -17.72 1.47
CA ARG A 145 -1.67 -19.19 1.38
C ARG A 145 -0.89 -19.82 2.54
N GLU A 146 0.29 -19.30 2.81
CA GLU A 146 1.12 -19.78 3.92
C GLU A 146 0.42 -19.57 5.27
N ALA A 147 -0.23 -18.41 5.47
CA ALA A 147 -0.98 -18.12 6.68
C ALA A 147 -2.16 -19.08 6.90
N VAL A 148 -2.92 -19.40 5.83
CA VAL A 148 -4.03 -20.37 5.93
C VAL A 148 -3.51 -21.77 6.18
N LYS A 149 -2.44 -22.20 5.49
CA LYS A 149 -1.83 -23.51 5.72
C LYS A 149 -1.35 -23.67 7.17
N LYS A 150 -0.66 -22.65 7.70
CA LYS A 150 -0.21 -22.63 9.09
C LYS A 150 -1.40 -22.70 10.06
N TRP A 151 -2.42 -21.88 9.81
CA TRP A 151 -3.62 -21.86 10.63
C TRP A 151 -4.36 -23.22 10.64
N LEU A 152 -4.53 -23.87 9.47
CA LEU A 152 -5.13 -25.20 9.37
C LEU A 152 -4.33 -26.25 10.16
N TRP A 153 -3.00 -26.18 10.08
CA TRP A 153 -2.12 -27.08 10.84
C TRP A 153 -2.29 -26.88 12.36
N GLU A 154 -2.40 -25.66 12.83
CA GLU A 154 -2.57 -25.34 14.26
C GLU A 154 -3.95 -25.78 14.79
N HIS A 155 -4.97 -25.86 13.93
CA HIS A 155 -6.37 -26.16 14.29
C HIS A 155 -6.84 -27.55 13.80
N MET A 156 -5.92 -28.40 13.36
CA MET A 156 -6.27 -29.72 12.78
C MET A 156 -6.90 -30.70 13.79
N HIS A 157 -6.86 -30.40 15.07
CA HIS A 157 -7.44 -31.22 16.14
C HIS A 157 -8.79 -30.71 16.62
N GLU A 158 -9.26 -29.59 16.09
CA GLU A 158 -10.57 -29.03 16.41
C GLU A 158 -11.70 -29.75 15.67
N SER A 159 -12.94 -29.45 16.04
CA SER A 159 -14.09 -30.00 15.32
C SER A 159 -14.10 -29.51 13.86
N ILE A 160 -14.46 -30.39 12.93
CA ILE A 160 -14.53 -30.06 11.51
C ILE A 160 -15.51 -28.91 11.26
N ALA A 161 -16.64 -28.90 12.00
CA ALA A 161 -17.65 -27.86 11.86
C ALA A 161 -17.08 -26.47 12.22
N ASP A 162 -16.42 -26.36 13.36
CA ASP A 162 -15.84 -25.10 13.85
C ASP A 162 -14.71 -24.62 12.92
N THR A 163 -13.87 -25.57 12.45
CA THR A 163 -12.80 -25.28 11.49
C THR A 163 -13.34 -24.72 10.17
N ILE A 164 -14.41 -25.32 9.63
CA ILE A 164 -15.07 -24.83 8.39
C ILE A 164 -15.69 -23.46 8.60
N GLU A 165 -16.36 -23.22 9.72
CA GLU A 165 -16.96 -21.91 10.02
C GLU A 165 -15.88 -20.83 10.08
N ALA A 166 -14.81 -21.04 10.84
CA ALA A 166 -13.70 -20.11 10.95
C ALA A 166 -12.99 -19.88 9.59
N LEU A 167 -12.86 -20.94 8.78
CA LEU A 167 -12.30 -20.84 7.43
C LEU A 167 -13.18 -19.98 6.51
N ASN A 168 -14.50 -20.15 6.56
CA ASN A 168 -15.47 -19.35 5.79
C ASN A 168 -15.39 -17.86 6.14
N VAL A 169 -15.19 -17.51 7.41
CA VAL A 169 -14.97 -16.12 7.83
C VAL A 169 -13.70 -15.55 7.18
N LYS A 170 -12.59 -16.32 7.19
CA LYS A 170 -11.32 -15.91 6.55
C LYS A 170 -11.46 -15.75 5.04
N LEU A 171 -12.14 -16.68 4.37
CA LEU A 171 -12.42 -16.63 2.93
C LEU A 171 -13.29 -15.43 2.58
N THR A 172 -14.36 -15.20 3.34
CA THR A 172 -15.26 -14.05 3.13
C THR A 172 -14.48 -12.72 3.24
N GLY A 173 -13.64 -12.59 4.27
CA GLY A 173 -12.77 -11.41 4.42
C GLY A 173 -11.81 -11.23 3.24
N HIS A 174 -11.22 -12.31 2.73
CA HIS A 174 -10.37 -12.27 1.55
C HIS A 174 -11.14 -11.83 0.30
N TYR A 175 -12.33 -12.39 0.06
CA TYR A 175 -13.14 -12.04 -1.10
C TYR A 175 -13.68 -10.62 -1.03
N ARG A 176 -14.06 -10.12 0.13
CA ARG A 176 -14.49 -8.72 0.29
C ARG A 176 -13.38 -7.72 -0.03
N TYR A 177 -12.14 -8.04 0.30
CA TYR A 177 -11.01 -7.15 0.01
C TYR A 177 -10.51 -7.29 -1.43
N TYR A 178 -10.31 -8.52 -1.91
CA TYR A 178 -9.70 -8.80 -3.22
C TYR A 178 -10.72 -8.99 -4.35
N GLY A 179 -12.01 -9.01 -4.05
CA GLY A 179 -13.12 -9.23 -5.00
C GLY A 179 -13.43 -8.01 -5.85
N ILE A 180 -12.43 -7.46 -6.52
CA ILE A 180 -12.58 -6.32 -7.43
C ILE A 180 -12.54 -6.78 -8.89
N TYR A 181 -13.06 -5.93 -9.78
CA TYR A 181 -13.06 -6.19 -11.21
C TYR A 181 -11.65 -6.50 -11.73
N GLY A 182 -11.51 -7.53 -12.56
CA GLY A 182 -10.23 -7.96 -13.14
C GLY A 182 -9.43 -8.93 -12.28
N ASN A 183 -9.75 -9.14 -10.99
CA ASN A 183 -8.98 -10.03 -10.10
C ASN A 183 -9.55 -11.45 -9.93
N TYR A 184 -10.48 -11.87 -10.78
CA TYR A 184 -11.15 -13.18 -10.68
C TYR A 184 -10.16 -14.36 -10.62
N ILE A 185 -9.12 -14.35 -11.47
CA ILE A 185 -8.08 -15.39 -11.48
C ILE A 185 -7.34 -15.47 -10.15
N GLY A 186 -7.08 -14.33 -9.51
CA GLY A 186 -6.46 -14.26 -8.18
C GLY A 186 -7.32 -14.92 -7.10
N LEU A 187 -8.62 -14.68 -7.14
CA LEU A 187 -9.59 -15.30 -6.22
C LEU A 187 -9.68 -16.81 -6.41
N ILE A 188 -9.81 -17.29 -7.65
CA ILE A 188 -9.82 -18.74 -7.94
C ILE A 188 -8.54 -19.41 -7.46
N LYS A 189 -7.36 -18.83 -7.75
CA LYS A 189 -6.07 -19.39 -7.29
C LYS A 189 -5.97 -19.49 -5.77
N TYR A 190 -6.65 -18.61 -5.04
CA TYR A 190 -6.71 -18.69 -3.58
C TYR A 190 -7.70 -19.76 -3.14
N PHE A 191 -8.90 -19.77 -3.71
CA PHE A 191 -9.95 -20.75 -3.40
C PHE A 191 -9.52 -22.20 -3.61
N VAL A 192 -8.93 -22.51 -4.76
CA VAL A 192 -8.44 -23.88 -5.08
C VAL A 192 -7.31 -24.33 -4.17
N TYR A 193 -6.58 -23.38 -3.57
CA TYR A 193 -5.50 -23.70 -2.65
C TYR A 193 -5.99 -24.02 -1.24
N VAL A 194 -7.06 -23.40 -0.80
CA VAL A 194 -7.67 -23.55 0.53
C VAL A 194 -8.60 -24.75 0.55
#